data_104b2ddad74805dde7967e2b8487b09a
#
_entry.id   104b2ddad74805dde7967e2b8487b09a
#
_cell.length_a   1.000
_cell.length_b   1.000
_cell.length_c   1.000
_cell.angle_alpha   90.00
_cell.angle_beta   90.00
_cell.angle_gamma   90.00
#
_symmetry.space_group_name_H-M   'P 1'
#
loop_
_entity.id
_entity.type
_entity.pdbx_description
1 polymer ?
#
loop_
_entity_poly.entity_id
_entity_poly.type
_entity_poly.pdbx_seq_one_letter_code
_entity_poly.pdbx_strand_id
1 'polypeptide(L)'
;MPIVNDKIKADMRKKAMDVFGGNFDEIIIGGAPFNADVERFLKQIGFPYTIAYGMTECGPIICSSRWETLKLASCGKATTRMEVKIDSPDPQHVAGEIICRGSNLMLGYYKNAEATSQIIDVNGWLHTGDLATMDADGYVTVRGRSKNMLLTSSGQNIYPEEIESKLNNMPYVSESLIVLQHDKLVALIYPDFDDAFAHGLQQTDIEKAMEANRNELNLLLPAYCQITKVKIHFEEFEK
;
A
#
# COMPACT_ATOMS: atom_id res chain seq x y z
N MET A 1 4.10 13.42 20.22
CA MET A 1 3.16 12.46 20.86
C MET A 1 3.52 12.33 22.34
N PRO A 2 2.55 12.26 23.28
CA PRO A 2 2.87 12.04 24.69
C PRO A 2 3.64 10.73 24.87
N ILE A 3 4.62 10.73 25.78
CA ILE A 3 5.40 9.54 26.15
C ILE A 3 4.44 8.56 26.81
N VAL A 4 4.00 7.56 26.06
CA VAL A 4 3.14 6.49 26.58
C VAL A 4 4.01 5.60 27.45
N ASN A 5 3.63 5.43 28.71
CA ASN A 5 4.34 4.58 29.67
C ASN A 5 4.42 3.13 29.15
N ASP A 6 5.55 2.46 29.39
CA ASP A 6 5.82 1.08 28.93
C ASP A 6 4.78 0.07 29.43
N LYS A 7 4.19 0.32 30.61
CA LYS A 7 3.09 -0.49 31.14
C LYS A 7 1.84 -0.38 30.25
N ILE A 8 1.50 0.84 29.83
CA ILE A 8 0.34 1.06 28.93
C ILE A 8 0.58 0.40 27.57
N LYS A 9 1.80 0.50 27.01
CA LYS A 9 2.16 -0.17 25.77
C LYS A 9 2.04 -1.71 25.89
N ALA A 10 2.51 -2.27 27.00
CA ALA A 10 2.41 -3.69 27.26
C ALA A 10 0.96 -4.17 27.37
N ASP A 11 0.09 -3.40 28.04
CA ASP A 11 -1.34 -3.70 28.15
C ASP A 11 -2.03 -3.62 26.78
N MET A 12 -1.71 -2.59 25.98
CA MET A 12 -2.24 -2.42 24.62
C MET A 12 -1.79 -3.58 23.71
N ARG A 13 -0.50 -3.93 23.74
CA ARG A 13 0.03 -5.07 23.00
C ARG A 13 -0.69 -6.35 23.38
N LYS A 14 -0.84 -6.62 24.70
CA LYS A 14 -1.54 -7.80 25.18
C LYS A 14 -2.97 -7.87 24.66
N LYS A 15 -3.73 -6.77 24.78
CA LYS A 15 -5.09 -6.71 24.25
C LYS A 15 -5.16 -6.96 22.74
N ALA A 16 -4.25 -6.37 21.96
CA ALA A 16 -4.17 -6.60 20.53
C ALA A 16 -3.84 -8.07 20.21
N MET A 17 -2.92 -8.69 20.95
CA MET A 17 -2.60 -10.12 20.78
C MET A 17 -3.77 -11.02 21.15
N ASP A 18 -4.50 -10.71 22.22
CA ASP A 18 -5.66 -11.50 22.69
C ASP A 18 -6.78 -11.57 21.63
N VAL A 19 -6.95 -10.53 20.80
CA VAL A 19 -7.91 -10.53 19.66
C VAL A 19 -7.61 -11.67 18.67
N PHE A 20 -6.33 -12.03 18.51
CA PHE A 20 -5.89 -13.11 17.63
C PHE A 20 -5.58 -14.42 18.40
N GLY A 21 -6.11 -14.57 19.62
CA GLY A 21 -5.97 -15.78 20.44
C GLY A 21 -4.70 -15.82 21.31
N GLY A 22 -3.79 -14.85 21.20
CA GLY A 22 -2.64 -14.66 22.10
C GLY A 22 -1.47 -15.64 21.96
N ASN A 23 -1.61 -16.72 21.17
CA ASN A 23 -0.63 -17.81 21.03
C ASN A 23 -0.06 -17.85 19.61
N PHE A 24 0.66 -16.81 19.22
CA PHE A 24 1.38 -16.72 17.95
C PHE A 24 2.70 -15.96 18.15
N ASP A 25 3.68 -16.24 17.30
CA ASP A 25 4.97 -15.57 17.32
C ASP A 25 4.96 -14.27 16.51
N GLU A 26 4.24 -14.27 15.38
CA GLU A 26 4.23 -13.19 14.40
C GLU A 26 2.97 -13.26 13.53
N ILE A 27 2.41 -12.12 13.15
CA ILE A 27 1.36 -12.02 12.13
C ILE A 27 1.97 -11.46 10.85
N ILE A 28 1.74 -12.15 9.73
CA ILE A 28 2.18 -11.71 8.41
C ILE A 28 0.99 -11.03 7.71
N ILE A 29 1.19 -9.78 7.32
CA ILE A 29 0.20 -8.95 6.64
C ILE A 29 0.65 -8.75 5.19
N GLY A 30 -0.25 -8.99 4.25
CA GLY A 30 0.06 -8.82 2.82
C GLY A 30 -1.20 -8.74 1.95
N GLY A 31 -1.01 -8.54 0.65
CA GLY A 31 -2.08 -8.49 -0.34
C GLY A 31 -2.65 -7.11 -0.64
N ALA A 32 -2.41 -6.12 0.22
CA ALA A 32 -2.82 -4.73 0.00
C ALA A 32 -1.87 -3.76 0.73
N PRO A 33 -1.85 -2.48 0.37
CA PRO A 33 -1.15 -1.46 1.15
C PRO A 33 -1.64 -1.44 2.60
N PHE A 34 -0.70 -1.38 3.54
CA PHE A 34 -1.05 -1.35 4.96
C PHE A 34 -1.13 0.09 5.47
N ASN A 35 -2.10 0.35 6.34
CA ASN A 35 -2.30 1.68 6.93
C ASN A 35 -1.08 2.14 7.73
N ALA A 36 -0.46 3.25 7.31
CA ALA A 36 0.78 3.74 7.90
C ALA A 36 0.63 4.22 9.36
N ASP A 37 -0.56 4.67 9.78
CA ASP A 37 -0.83 5.07 11.17
C ASP A 37 -0.97 3.85 12.06
N VAL A 38 -1.68 2.83 11.57
CA VAL A 38 -1.79 1.53 12.24
C VAL A 38 -0.41 0.87 12.34
N GLU A 39 0.37 0.91 11.26
CA GLU A 39 1.75 0.38 11.27
C GLU A 39 2.61 1.05 12.34
N ARG A 40 2.60 2.39 12.40
CA ARG A 40 3.31 3.15 13.43
C ARG A 40 2.85 2.81 14.84
N PHE A 41 1.54 2.67 15.03
CA PHE A 41 0.96 2.28 16.32
C PHE A 41 1.41 0.88 16.73
N LEU A 42 1.29 -0.12 15.85
CA LEU A 42 1.72 -1.50 16.15
C LEU A 42 3.21 -1.57 16.49
N LYS A 43 4.05 -0.82 15.75
CA LYS A 43 5.48 -0.71 16.05
C LYS A 43 5.74 -0.08 17.42
N GLN A 44 5.00 0.97 17.80
CA GLN A 44 5.14 1.64 19.10
C GLN A 44 4.79 0.77 20.28
N ILE A 45 3.77 -0.07 20.17
CA ILE A 45 3.38 -1.00 21.24
C ILE A 45 4.20 -2.30 21.23
N GLY A 46 5.05 -2.50 20.20
CA GLY A 46 5.85 -3.72 20.05
C GLY A 46 5.01 -4.95 19.68
N PHE A 47 3.93 -4.76 18.91
CA PHE A 47 3.13 -5.89 18.41
C PHE A 47 3.92 -6.65 17.34
N PRO A 48 3.96 -8.02 17.42
CA PRO A 48 4.75 -8.82 16.49
C PRO A 48 4.04 -8.97 15.14
N TYR A 49 4.29 -8.05 14.22
CA TYR A 49 3.78 -8.10 12.86
C TYR A 49 4.90 -7.93 11.84
N THR A 50 4.71 -8.49 10.67
CA THR A 50 5.50 -8.16 9.48
C THR A 50 4.59 -7.86 8.31
N ILE A 51 5.10 -7.04 7.38
CA ILE A 51 4.47 -6.80 6.09
C ILE A 51 5.23 -7.61 5.06
N ALA A 52 4.52 -8.41 4.27
CA ALA A 52 5.07 -9.18 3.18
C ALA A 52 4.52 -8.72 1.84
N TYR A 53 5.37 -8.73 0.82
CA TYR A 53 5.01 -8.48 -0.56
C TYR A 53 5.15 -9.74 -1.39
N GLY A 54 4.21 -9.95 -2.27
CA GLY A 54 4.25 -11.06 -3.20
C GLY A 54 3.03 -11.16 -4.10
N MET A 55 3.00 -12.20 -4.90
CA MET A 55 1.94 -12.48 -5.85
C MET A 55 1.79 -13.99 -6.04
N THR A 56 0.65 -14.44 -6.55
CA THR A 56 0.34 -15.85 -6.74
C THR A 56 1.39 -16.58 -7.58
N GLU A 57 1.92 -15.90 -8.60
CA GLU A 57 2.95 -16.39 -9.50
C GLU A 57 4.30 -16.69 -8.82
N CYS A 58 4.47 -16.25 -7.57
CA CYS A 58 5.68 -16.42 -6.76
C CYS A 58 5.48 -17.30 -5.51
N GLY A 59 4.37 -18.00 -5.38
CA GLY A 59 4.06 -19.00 -4.41
C GLY A 59 4.08 -18.66 -2.90
N PRO A 60 3.51 -17.55 -2.38
CA PRO A 60 3.28 -16.24 -2.99
C PRO A 60 4.32 -15.18 -2.62
N ILE A 61 5.22 -15.38 -1.63
CA ILE A 61 6.02 -14.32 -0.99
C ILE A 61 7.33 -14.07 -1.73
N ILE A 62 7.55 -12.82 -2.11
CA ILE A 62 8.77 -12.30 -2.73
C ILE A 62 9.66 -11.60 -1.70
N CYS A 63 9.09 -10.67 -0.93
CA CYS A 63 9.78 -9.91 0.11
C CYS A 63 9.12 -10.09 1.47
N SER A 64 9.94 -10.22 2.50
CA SER A 64 9.52 -10.27 3.89
C SER A 64 10.72 -9.99 4.80
N SER A 65 10.48 -9.69 6.06
CA SER A 65 11.49 -9.64 7.13
C SER A 65 10.83 -10.08 8.42
N ARG A 66 11.61 -10.54 9.38
CA ARG A 66 11.08 -10.76 10.73
C ARG A 66 10.64 -9.44 11.35
N TRP A 67 9.61 -9.49 12.18
CA TRP A 67 8.99 -8.30 12.79
C TRP A 67 9.99 -7.44 13.59
N GLU A 68 11.03 -8.06 14.20
CA GLU A 68 12.06 -7.35 14.95
C GLU A 68 12.90 -6.42 14.07
N THR A 69 13.10 -6.81 12.82
CA THR A 69 13.97 -6.12 11.86
C THR A 69 13.20 -5.35 10.80
N LEU A 70 11.87 -5.48 10.74
CA LEU A 70 11.04 -4.79 9.76
C LEU A 70 11.19 -3.27 9.90
N LYS A 71 11.48 -2.59 8.81
CA LYS A 71 11.46 -1.12 8.71
C LYS A 71 10.05 -0.64 8.39
N LEU A 72 9.64 0.48 8.98
CA LEU A 72 8.37 1.13 8.66
C LEU A 72 8.26 1.45 7.15
N ALA A 73 7.07 1.31 6.62
CA ALA A 73 6.73 1.53 5.22
C ALA A 73 7.45 0.59 4.23
N SER A 74 8.06 -0.50 4.70
CA SER A 74 8.69 -1.51 3.84
C SER A 74 7.97 -2.85 3.92
N CYS A 75 8.08 -3.64 2.88
CA CYS A 75 7.67 -5.04 2.87
C CYS A 75 8.84 -6.02 3.14
N GLY A 76 9.91 -5.52 3.78
CA GLY A 76 11.08 -6.33 4.09
C GLY A 76 12.05 -6.46 2.92
N LYS A 77 12.87 -7.52 2.98
CA LYS A 77 13.91 -7.86 1.99
C LYS A 77 13.48 -9.08 1.16
N ALA A 78 14.20 -9.33 0.07
CA ALA A 78 14.05 -10.57 -0.68
C ALA A 78 14.12 -11.79 0.26
N THR A 79 13.17 -12.71 0.11
CA THR A 79 13.18 -13.97 0.87
C THR A 79 14.34 -14.86 0.45
N THR A 80 14.74 -15.81 1.29
CA THR A 80 15.99 -16.60 1.17
C THR A 80 16.18 -17.30 -0.19
N ARG A 81 15.10 -17.55 -0.93
CA ARG A 81 15.13 -18.25 -2.23
C ARG A 81 14.82 -17.36 -3.41
N MET A 82 14.75 -16.04 -3.19
CA MET A 82 14.43 -15.05 -4.20
C MET A 82 15.60 -14.11 -4.45
N GLU A 83 15.80 -13.78 -5.69
CA GLU A 83 16.54 -12.61 -6.12
C GLU A 83 15.53 -11.53 -6.50
N VAL A 84 15.73 -10.32 -6.00
CA VAL A 84 14.85 -9.17 -6.27
C VAL A 84 15.71 -8.01 -6.73
N LYS A 85 15.25 -7.33 -7.78
CA LYS A 85 15.85 -6.08 -8.28
C LYS A 85 14.74 -5.06 -8.53
N ILE A 86 15.11 -3.82 -8.44
CA ILE A 86 14.28 -2.71 -8.92
C ILE A 86 14.87 -2.25 -10.25
N ASP A 87 14.11 -2.36 -11.31
CA ASP A 87 14.51 -1.91 -12.65
C ASP A 87 14.44 -0.39 -12.72
N SER A 88 15.50 0.24 -12.21
CA SER A 88 15.62 1.69 -12.06
C SER A 88 17.09 2.08 -12.19
N PRO A 89 17.40 3.24 -12.78
CA PRO A 89 18.77 3.81 -12.79
C PRO A 89 19.27 4.19 -11.40
N ASP A 90 18.37 4.45 -10.44
CA ASP A 90 18.65 4.74 -9.04
C ASP A 90 17.58 4.11 -8.15
N PRO A 91 17.71 2.83 -7.80
CA PRO A 91 16.69 2.10 -7.02
C PRO A 91 16.37 2.71 -5.65
N GLN A 92 17.26 3.52 -5.10
CA GLN A 92 17.03 4.13 -3.78
C GLN A 92 16.08 5.34 -3.86
N HIS A 93 16.13 6.12 -4.95
CA HIS A 93 15.42 7.39 -5.05
C HIS A 93 14.40 7.42 -6.18
N VAL A 94 14.58 6.60 -7.21
CA VAL A 94 13.69 6.53 -8.37
C VAL A 94 13.01 5.17 -8.39
N ALA A 95 11.67 5.18 -8.27
CA ALA A 95 10.92 3.94 -8.33
C ALA A 95 11.02 3.29 -9.72
N GLY A 96 11.20 1.98 -9.72
CA GLY A 96 11.22 1.15 -10.91
C GLY A 96 10.43 -0.14 -10.69
N GLU A 97 10.27 -0.93 -11.72
CA GLU A 97 9.56 -2.19 -11.63
C GLU A 97 10.30 -3.17 -10.72
N ILE A 98 9.55 -3.86 -9.87
CA ILE A 98 10.07 -5.02 -9.14
C ILE A 98 10.20 -6.16 -10.12
N ILE A 99 11.42 -6.65 -10.32
CA ILE A 99 11.67 -7.89 -11.05
C ILE A 99 12.27 -8.91 -10.10
N CYS A 100 11.82 -10.16 -10.20
CA CYS A 100 12.25 -11.19 -9.28
C CYS A 100 12.52 -12.53 -9.97
N ARG A 101 13.38 -13.32 -9.35
CA ARG A 101 13.74 -14.66 -9.81
C ARG A 101 13.98 -15.56 -8.60
N GLY A 102 13.52 -16.82 -8.67
CA GLY A 102 13.73 -17.76 -7.57
C GLY A 102 13.05 -19.10 -7.79
N SER A 103 13.27 -20.04 -6.89
CA SER A 103 12.75 -21.39 -6.97
C SER A 103 11.26 -21.53 -6.69
N ASN A 104 10.62 -20.48 -6.21
CA ASN A 104 9.18 -20.40 -5.92
C ASN A 104 8.38 -19.71 -7.03
N LEU A 105 9.03 -19.34 -8.14
CA LEU A 105 8.31 -18.88 -9.32
C LEU A 105 7.46 -20.00 -9.92
N MET A 106 6.28 -19.64 -10.42
CA MET A 106 5.46 -20.55 -11.23
C MET A 106 6.22 -21.04 -12.46
N LEU A 107 5.86 -22.21 -12.98
CA LEU A 107 6.37 -22.72 -14.25
C LEU A 107 5.80 -21.97 -15.46
N GLY A 108 4.68 -21.28 -15.27
CA GLY A 108 3.96 -20.53 -16.27
C GLY A 108 2.44 -20.65 -16.11
N TYR A 109 1.71 -19.89 -16.90
CA TYR A 109 0.26 -19.99 -16.97
C TYR A 109 -0.17 -21.24 -17.72
N TYR A 110 -1.13 -21.97 -17.15
CA TYR A 110 -1.60 -23.23 -17.73
C TYR A 110 -2.16 -23.04 -19.16
N LYS A 111 -1.57 -23.74 -20.12
CA LYS A 111 -1.91 -23.66 -21.55
C LYS A 111 -1.89 -22.24 -22.14
N ASN A 112 -1.10 -21.34 -21.56
CA ASN A 112 -0.96 -19.97 -22.05
C ASN A 112 0.52 -19.54 -22.04
N ALA A 113 1.26 -20.05 -23.02
CA ALA A 113 2.68 -19.73 -23.18
C ALA A 113 2.91 -18.26 -23.54
N GLU A 114 1.97 -17.64 -24.26
CA GLU A 114 2.03 -16.23 -24.63
C GLU A 114 2.00 -15.34 -23.39
N ALA A 115 0.99 -15.48 -22.53
CA ALA A 115 0.94 -14.72 -21.28
C ALA A 115 2.14 -14.99 -20.37
N THR A 116 2.66 -16.23 -20.37
CA THR A 116 3.87 -16.57 -19.62
C THR A 116 5.08 -15.79 -20.12
N SER A 117 5.29 -15.73 -21.43
CA SER A 117 6.41 -15.02 -22.04
C SER A 117 6.32 -13.48 -21.90
N GLN A 118 5.13 -12.95 -21.64
CA GLN A 118 4.94 -11.52 -21.38
C GLN A 118 5.43 -11.10 -19.98
N ILE A 119 5.46 -12.02 -19.02
CA ILE A 119 5.82 -11.69 -17.63
C ILE A 119 7.10 -12.37 -17.15
N ILE A 120 7.54 -13.47 -17.77
CA ILE A 120 8.84 -14.12 -17.48
C ILE A 120 9.74 -13.95 -18.70
N ASP A 121 10.83 -13.21 -18.52
CA ASP A 121 11.79 -12.95 -19.59
C ASP A 121 12.67 -14.17 -19.90
N VAL A 122 13.48 -14.07 -20.95
CA VAL A 122 14.39 -15.14 -21.41
C VAL A 122 15.48 -15.49 -20.40
N ASN A 123 15.76 -14.64 -19.42
CA ASN A 123 16.72 -14.86 -18.35
C ASN A 123 16.07 -15.40 -17.06
N GLY A 124 14.77 -15.68 -17.10
CA GLY A 124 13.99 -16.20 -15.98
C GLY A 124 13.60 -15.14 -14.94
N TRP A 125 13.64 -13.86 -15.27
CA TRP A 125 13.10 -12.81 -14.42
C TRP A 125 11.61 -12.62 -14.65
N LEU A 126 10.85 -12.61 -13.57
CA LEU A 126 9.44 -12.29 -13.59
C LEU A 126 9.27 -10.77 -13.38
N HIS A 127 8.53 -10.15 -14.28
CA HIS A 127 8.11 -8.76 -14.26
C HIS A 127 6.78 -8.65 -13.51
N THR A 128 6.79 -8.01 -12.32
CA THR A 128 5.61 -8.00 -11.44
C THR A 128 4.55 -6.99 -11.85
N GLY A 129 4.93 -5.97 -12.60
CA GLY A 129 4.11 -4.80 -12.89
C GLY A 129 3.93 -3.86 -11.68
N ASP A 130 4.60 -4.12 -10.55
CA ASP A 130 4.59 -3.28 -9.37
C ASP A 130 5.85 -2.42 -9.31
N LEU A 131 5.68 -1.15 -8.93
CA LEU A 131 6.77 -0.19 -8.80
C LEU A 131 7.21 -0.08 -7.34
N ALA A 132 8.51 0.00 -7.12
CA ALA A 132 9.10 0.12 -5.78
C ALA A 132 10.42 0.89 -5.78
N THR A 133 10.85 1.26 -4.59
CA THR A 133 12.23 1.64 -4.28
C THR A 133 12.86 0.59 -3.36
N MET A 134 14.20 0.50 -3.35
CA MET A 134 14.95 -0.40 -2.48
C MET A 134 16.06 0.39 -1.81
N ASP A 135 16.12 0.38 -0.48
CA ASP A 135 17.18 1.06 0.24
C ASP A 135 18.53 0.32 0.18
N ALA A 136 19.59 0.98 0.69
CA ALA A 136 20.94 0.42 0.69
C ALA A 136 21.07 -0.91 1.47
N ASP A 137 20.16 -1.16 2.40
CA ASP A 137 20.12 -2.40 3.19
C ASP A 137 19.27 -3.50 2.51
N GLY A 138 18.64 -3.21 1.36
CA GLY A 138 17.80 -4.13 0.58
C GLY A 138 16.34 -4.20 1.01
N TYR A 139 15.84 -3.23 1.80
CA TYR A 139 14.41 -3.15 2.12
C TYR A 139 13.64 -2.53 0.98
N VAL A 140 12.58 -3.21 0.56
CA VAL A 140 11.72 -2.81 -0.55
C VAL A 140 10.52 -2.02 -0.03
N THR A 141 10.24 -0.88 -0.65
CA THR A 141 9.04 -0.07 -0.43
C THR A 141 8.23 -0.02 -1.71
N VAL A 142 7.07 -0.68 -1.72
CA VAL A 142 6.14 -0.66 -2.86
C VAL A 142 5.49 0.71 -2.97
N ARG A 143 5.38 1.23 -4.20
CA ARG A 143 4.81 2.55 -4.52
C ARG A 143 3.45 2.45 -5.17
N GLY A 144 3.21 1.43 -6.00
CA GLY A 144 1.98 1.20 -6.72
C GLY A 144 2.16 0.33 -7.95
N ARG A 145 1.14 0.29 -8.79
CA ARG A 145 1.15 -0.45 -10.06
C ARG A 145 1.68 0.41 -11.20
N SER A 146 2.50 -0.15 -12.07
CA SER A 146 3.01 0.56 -13.25
C SER A 146 1.89 1.01 -14.20
N LYS A 147 0.84 0.19 -14.33
CA LYS A 147 -0.34 0.49 -15.16
C LYS A 147 -1.22 1.62 -14.61
N ASN A 148 -1.16 1.85 -13.29
CA ASN A 148 -1.97 2.86 -12.61
C ASN A 148 -1.21 4.18 -12.40
N MET A 149 0.10 4.16 -12.61
CA MET A 149 0.93 5.36 -12.48
C MET A 149 0.43 6.46 -13.41
N LEU A 150 0.19 7.63 -12.88
CA LEU A 150 -0.25 8.79 -13.64
C LEU A 150 0.95 9.69 -13.93
N LEU A 151 1.09 10.09 -15.19
CA LEU A 151 2.11 11.03 -15.62
C LEU A 151 1.49 12.42 -15.78
N THR A 152 1.99 13.39 -15.04
CA THR A 152 1.56 14.78 -15.19
C THR A 152 2.16 15.42 -16.43
N SER A 153 1.57 16.51 -16.92
CA SER A 153 2.13 17.34 -18.01
C SER A 153 3.53 17.90 -17.69
N SER A 154 3.87 18.01 -16.40
CA SER A 154 5.22 18.41 -15.93
C SER A 154 6.22 17.27 -15.89
N GLY A 155 5.84 16.06 -16.30
CA GLY A 155 6.71 14.88 -16.34
C GLY A 155 6.94 14.19 -14.98
N GLN A 156 6.08 14.47 -14.00
CA GLN A 156 6.17 13.84 -12.67
C GLN A 156 5.29 12.61 -12.57
N ASN A 157 5.83 11.55 -12.01
CA ASN A 157 5.10 10.32 -11.71
C ASN A 157 4.27 10.49 -10.44
N ILE A 158 3.00 10.16 -10.52
CA ILE A 158 2.09 10.09 -9.38
C ILE A 158 1.68 8.63 -9.21
N TYR A 159 1.71 8.17 -7.97
CA TYR A 159 1.28 6.84 -7.56
C TYR A 159 -0.06 6.96 -6.85
N PRO A 160 -1.19 6.67 -7.54
CA PRO A 160 -2.53 6.84 -6.98
C PRO A 160 -2.71 6.11 -5.66
N GLU A 161 -2.19 4.90 -5.55
CA GLU A 161 -2.31 4.03 -4.38
C GLU A 161 -1.71 4.66 -3.11
N GLU A 162 -0.65 5.47 -3.22
CA GLU A 162 -0.08 6.21 -2.08
C GLU A 162 -1.02 7.30 -1.55
N ILE A 163 -1.78 7.92 -2.44
CA ILE A 163 -2.75 8.97 -2.10
C ILE A 163 -4.04 8.32 -1.58
N GLU A 164 -4.53 7.30 -2.27
CA GLU A 164 -5.72 6.52 -1.92
C GLU A 164 -5.57 5.89 -0.54
N SER A 165 -4.40 5.31 -0.22
CA SER A 165 -4.16 4.73 1.10
C SER A 165 -4.25 5.73 2.24
N LYS A 166 -3.93 7.00 2.01
CA LYS A 166 -4.10 8.08 2.99
C LYS A 166 -5.56 8.52 3.08
N LEU A 167 -6.21 8.67 1.92
CA LEU A 167 -7.60 9.11 1.84
C LEU A 167 -8.56 8.08 2.45
N ASN A 168 -8.33 6.78 2.21
CA ASN A 168 -9.13 5.70 2.77
C ASN A 168 -9.01 5.57 4.30
N ASN A 169 -8.06 6.28 4.93
CA ASN A 169 -7.94 6.37 6.39
C ASN A 169 -8.63 7.59 6.99
N MET A 170 -9.25 8.42 6.17
CA MET A 170 -9.95 9.62 6.63
C MET A 170 -11.41 9.30 7.03
N PRO A 171 -12.03 10.13 7.87
CA PRO A 171 -13.38 9.87 8.35
C PRO A 171 -14.37 9.63 7.22
N TYR A 172 -15.20 8.60 7.38
CA TYR A 172 -16.30 8.24 6.48
C TYR A 172 -15.89 7.93 5.03
N VAL A 173 -14.64 7.54 4.79
CA VAL A 173 -14.17 7.07 3.49
C VAL A 173 -14.09 5.54 3.52
N SER A 174 -14.86 4.87 2.67
CA SER A 174 -14.80 3.41 2.48
C SER A 174 -13.76 3.06 1.40
N GLU A 175 -13.87 3.65 0.23
CA GLU A 175 -12.96 3.43 -0.89
C GLU A 175 -12.70 4.74 -1.65
N SER A 176 -11.54 4.86 -2.26
CA SER A 176 -11.23 5.99 -3.14
C SER A 176 -10.41 5.56 -4.35
N LEU A 177 -10.58 6.30 -5.45
CA LEU A 177 -9.76 6.20 -6.66
C LEU A 177 -9.26 7.58 -7.06
N ILE A 178 -7.97 7.68 -7.34
CA ILE A 178 -7.34 8.90 -7.82
C ILE A 178 -7.18 8.81 -9.34
N VAL A 179 -7.78 9.75 -10.04
CA VAL A 179 -7.76 9.79 -11.49
C VAL A 179 -7.26 11.14 -12.01
N LEU A 180 -6.67 11.13 -13.20
CA LEU A 180 -6.27 12.35 -13.89
C LEU A 180 -7.39 12.80 -14.85
N GLN A 181 -7.97 13.95 -14.62
CA GLN A 181 -8.99 14.56 -15.49
C GLN A 181 -8.53 15.97 -15.92
N HIS A 182 -8.33 16.17 -17.22
CA HIS A 182 -7.85 17.45 -17.77
C HIS A 182 -6.58 17.96 -17.04
N ASP A 183 -5.63 17.07 -16.86
CA ASP A 183 -4.34 17.33 -16.19
C ASP A 183 -4.45 17.75 -14.71
N LYS A 184 -5.57 17.41 -14.07
CA LYS A 184 -5.83 17.65 -12.64
C LYS A 184 -6.19 16.37 -11.94
N LEU A 185 -5.66 16.19 -10.73
CA LEU A 185 -6.03 15.05 -9.89
C LEU A 185 -7.42 15.25 -9.31
N VAL A 186 -8.24 14.24 -9.48
CA VAL A 186 -9.60 14.16 -8.94
C VAL A 186 -9.71 12.89 -8.09
N ALA A 187 -10.24 13.03 -6.89
CA ALA A 187 -10.58 11.89 -6.06
C ALA A 187 -12.04 11.49 -6.31
N LEU A 188 -12.25 10.25 -6.75
CA LEU A 188 -13.54 9.59 -6.69
C LEU A 188 -13.63 8.90 -5.35
N ILE A 189 -14.65 9.16 -4.55
CA ILE A 189 -14.79 8.61 -3.19
C ILE A 189 -16.12 7.89 -3.08
N TYR A 190 -16.08 6.65 -2.63
CA TYR A 190 -17.23 5.93 -2.10
C TYR A 190 -17.21 6.09 -0.58
N PRO A 191 -18.13 6.88 0.00
CA PRO A 191 -18.21 7.08 1.44
C PRO A 191 -18.68 5.83 2.17
N ASP A 192 -18.28 5.69 3.42
CA ASP A 192 -18.91 4.78 4.38
C ASP A 192 -20.24 5.41 4.85
N PHE A 193 -21.30 5.18 4.06
CA PHE A 193 -22.63 5.72 4.32
C PHE A 193 -23.20 5.19 5.64
N ASP A 194 -22.92 3.94 5.99
CA ASP A 194 -23.45 3.31 7.21
C ASP A 194 -22.83 3.96 8.44
N ASP A 195 -21.53 4.15 8.47
CA ASP A 195 -20.83 4.83 9.56
C ASP A 195 -21.26 6.31 9.64
N ALA A 196 -21.33 7.02 8.50
CA ALA A 196 -21.78 8.41 8.47
C ALA A 196 -23.20 8.60 9.01
N PHE A 197 -24.14 7.77 8.57
CA PHE A 197 -25.54 7.83 9.05
C PHE A 197 -25.66 7.42 10.51
N ALA A 198 -24.89 6.45 10.99
CA ALA A 198 -24.85 6.08 12.41
C ALA A 198 -24.38 7.26 13.30
N HIS A 199 -23.54 8.14 12.78
CA HIS A 199 -23.10 9.38 13.43
C HIS A 199 -24.04 10.58 13.18
N GLY A 200 -25.20 10.37 12.55
CA GLY A 200 -26.22 11.38 12.33
C GLY A 200 -25.96 12.36 11.18
N LEU A 201 -24.99 12.09 10.31
CA LEU A 201 -24.73 12.90 9.13
C LEU A 201 -25.84 12.70 8.08
N GLN A 202 -26.20 13.78 7.40
CA GLN A 202 -27.03 13.74 6.20
C GLN A 202 -26.14 13.77 4.95
N GLN A 203 -26.70 13.49 3.79
CA GLN A 203 -25.95 13.48 2.53
C GLN A 203 -25.15 14.77 2.28
N THR A 204 -25.72 15.93 2.56
CA THR A 204 -25.02 17.23 2.43
C THR A 204 -23.86 17.39 3.40
N ASP A 205 -23.88 16.70 4.55
CA ASP A 205 -22.81 16.74 5.53
C ASP A 205 -21.68 15.79 5.13
N ILE A 206 -22.01 14.66 4.48
CA ILE A 206 -21.03 13.75 3.87
C ILE A 206 -20.25 14.49 2.78
N GLU A 207 -20.91 15.27 1.92
CA GLU A 207 -20.24 16.08 0.90
C GLU A 207 -19.23 17.07 1.52
N LYS A 208 -19.63 17.77 2.59
CA LYS A 208 -18.73 18.66 3.34
C LYS A 208 -17.58 17.91 4.00
N ALA A 209 -17.83 16.72 4.56
CA ALA A 209 -16.81 15.89 5.16
C ALA A 209 -15.76 15.44 4.11
N MET A 210 -16.19 15.03 2.91
CA MET A 210 -15.27 14.65 1.83
C MET A 210 -14.42 15.83 1.34
N GLU A 211 -14.98 17.04 1.28
CA GLU A 211 -14.20 18.25 0.96
C GLU A 211 -13.24 18.63 2.09
N ALA A 212 -13.60 18.43 3.36
CA ALA A 212 -12.70 18.61 4.49
C ALA A 212 -11.54 17.60 4.44
N ASN A 213 -11.82 16.33 4.17
CA ASN A 213 -10.82 15.28 3.97
C ASN A 213 -9.85 15.64 2.83
N ARG A 214 -10.34 16.14 1.70
CA ARG A 214 -9.49 16.62 0.59
C ARG A 214 -8.54 17.74 1.05
N ASN A 215 -9.06 18.71 1.80
CA ASN A 215 -8.25 19.82 2.28
C ASN A 215 -7.16 19.35 3.24
N GLU A 216 -7.49 18.47 4.18
CA GLU A 216 -6.53 17.88 5.12
C GLU A 216 -5.49 17.02 4.40
N LEU A 217 -5.92 16.16 3.46
CA LEU A 217 -5.04 15.36 2.64
C LEU A 217 -4.03 16.23 1.87
N ASN A 218 -4.49 17.32 1.26
CA ASN A 218 -3.64 18.22 0.49
C ASN A 218 -2.54 18.90 1.33
N LEU A 219 -2.72 19.03 2.65
CA LEU A 219 -1.66 19.51 3.55
C LEU A 219 -0.52 18.47 3.72
N LEU A 220 -0.82 17.20 3.46
CA LEU A 220 0.13 16.09 3.59
C LEU A 220 0.79 15.73 2.27
N LEU A 221 0.29 16.27 1.15
CA LEU A 221 0.75 15.93 -0.20
C LEU A 221 1.70 17.01 -0.76
N PRO A 222 2.71 16.62 -1.56
CA PRO A 222 3.46 17.55 -2.39
C PRO A 222 2.54 18.34 -3.32
N ALA A 223 2.94 19.55 -3.69
CA ALA A 223 2.10 20.45 -4.51
C ALA A 223 1.62 19.81 -5.83
N TYR A 224 2.47 18.98 -6.47
CA TYR A 224 2.13 18.30 -7.73
C TYR A 224 1.17 17.11 -7.56
N CYS A 225 0.95 16.64 -6.32
CA CYS A 225 0.02 15.53 -6.00
C CYS A 225 -1.30 16.03 -5.41
N GLN A 226 -1.54 17.35 -5.31
CA GLN A 226 -2.73 17.87 -4.66
C GLN A 226 -3.99 17.58 -5.46
N ILE A 227 -5.02 17.13 -4.73
CA ILE A 227 -6.34 16.84 -5.27
C ILE A 227 -7.10 18.13 -5.49
N THR A 228 -7.55 18.37 -6.72
CA THR A 228 -8.27 19.61 -7.08
C THR A 228 -9.76 19.51 -6.82
N LYS A 229 -10.32 18.31 -6.88
CA LYS A 229 -11.76 18.08 -6.74
C LYS A 229 -12.05 16.71 -6.16
N VAL A 230 -13.13 16.62 -5.37
CA VAL A 230 -13.75 15.36 -4.95
C VAL A 230 -15.02 15.12 -5.75
N LYS A 231 -15.30 13.88 -6.09
CA LYS A 231 -16.57 13.41 -6.62
C LYS A 231 -17.04 12.23 -5.79
N ILE A 232 -18.24 12.31 -5.25
CA ILE A 232 -18.84 11.20 -4.51
C ILE A 232 -19.39 10.18 -5.51
N HIS A 233 -19.05 8.93 -5.26
CA HIS A 233 -19.60 7.76 -5.92
C HIS A 233 -20.60 7.09 -4.98
N PHE A 234 -21.74 6.65 -5.49
CA PHE A 234 -22.82 6.09 -4.66
C PHE A 234 -22.86 4.57 -4.69
N GLU A 235 -22.00 3.96 -5.46
CA GLU A 235 -21.84 2.51 -5.60
C GLU A 235 -20.38 2.14 -5.34
N GLU A 236 -20.14 0.94 -4.82
CA GLU A 236 -18.78 0.40 -4.67
C GLU A 236 -18.06 0.34 -6.02
N PHE A 237 -16.74 0.54 -6.00
CA PHE A 237 -15.97 0.41 -7.23
C PHE A 237 -15.88 -1.05 -7.65
N GLU A 238 -16.06 -1.32 -8.94
CA GLU A 238 -15.82 -2.65 -9.52
C GLU A 238 -14.34 -3.03 -9.36
N LYS A 239 -14.10 -4.26 -8.89
CA LYS A 239 -12.74 -4.81 -8.64
C LYS A 239 -12.27 -5.64 -9.80
#